data_269be1b4ac66063dc700fb17c3cc3eb0
#
_entry.id   269be1b4ac66063dc700fb17c3cc3eb0
#
_cell.length_a   1.000
_cell.length_b   1.000
_cell.length_c   1.000
_cell.angle_alpha   90.00
_cell.angle_beta   90.00
_cell.angle_gamma   90.00
#
_symmetry.space_group_name_H-M   'P 1'
#
loop_
_entity.id
_entity.type
_entity.pdbx_description
1 polymer ?
#
loop_
_entity_poly.entity_id
_entity_poly.type
_entity_poly.pdbx_seq_one_letter_code
_entity_poly.pdbx_strand_id
1 'polypeptide(L)'
;MAMMPNKIGALRAWLPIVERFCPATLGTVHGARFDYRAGAYAMRLAGITGTATMGLEAAKESWLRAARRKIARAEDDARGQS
;
A
#
# COMPACT_ATOMS: atom_id res chain seq x y z
N MET A 1 13.55 8.58 -21.58
CA MET A 1 13.10 8.33 -21.21
C MET A 1 12.45 8.43 -20.54
N ALA A 2 12.11 8.53 -20.70
CA ALA A 2 11.22 8.68 -19.98
C ALA A 2 11.33 8.15 -18.84
N MET A 3 11.34 8.57 -18.19
CA MET A 3 11.39 8.11 -17.16
C MET A 3 10.23 7.85 -16.66
N MET A 4 9.93 6.76 -16.70
CA MET A 4 8.83 6.32 -16.05
C MET A 4 8.87 6.71 -14.66
N PRO A 5 7.80 7.13 -14.09
CA PRO A 5 7.73 7.37 -12.69
C PRO A 5 8.11 6.11 -11.98
N ASN A 6 8.88 6.25 -11.00
CA ASN A 6 9.33 5.11 -10.25
C ASN A 6 8.28 4.74 -9.22
N LYS A 7 7.27 4.00 -9.66
CA LYS A 7 6.18 3.62 -8.77
C LYS A 7 6.66 2.78 -7.60
N ILE A 8 7.66 1.94 -7.84
CA ILE A 8 8.19 1.09 -6.78
C ILE A 8 8.97 1.92 -5.77
N GLY A 9 9.73 2.90 -6.23
CA GLY A 9 10.42 3.80 -5.31
C GLY A 9 9.44 4.58 -4.45
N ALA A 10 8.36 5.09 -5.07
CA ALA A 10 7.33 5.79 -4.32
C ALA A 10 6.66 4.85 -3.33
N LEU A 11 6.38 3.61 -3.72
CA LEU A 11 5.75 2.65 -2.86
C LEU A 11 6.63 2.32 -1.65
N ARG A 12 7.94 2.17 -1.88
CA ARG A 12 8.87 1.94 -0.78
C ARG A 12 8.84 3.10 0.22
N ALA A 13 8.73 4.32 -0.28
CA ALA A 13 8.70 5.49 0.59
C ALA A 13 7.44 5.50 1.46
N TRP A 14 6.35 4.90 0.97
CA TRP A 14 5.12 4.84 1.74
C TRP A 14 5.14 3.82 2.88
N LEU A 15 5.99 2.80 2.78
CA LEU A 15 6.00 1.75 3.80
C LEU A 15 6.22 2.28 5.22
N PRO A 16 7.29 3.06 5.48
CA PRO A 16 7.48 3.56 6.85
C PRO A 16 6.39 4.53 7.28
N ILE A 17 5.82 5.27 6.34
CA ILE A 17 4.74 6.19 6.65
C ILE A 17 3.51 5.42 7.11
N VAL A 18 3.14 4.38 6.36
CA VAL A 18 1.96 3.59 6.69
C VAL A 18 2.16 2.84 8.00
N GLU A 19 3.37 2.32 8.23
CA GLU A 19 3.66 1.62 9.48
C GLU A 19 3.58 2.54 10.69
N ARG A 20 3.91 3.80 10.49
CA ARG A 20 4.04 4.74 11.59
C ARG A 20 2.74 5.39 12.02
N PHE A 21 1.84 5.64 11.08
CA PHE A 21 0.64 6.41 11.35
C PHE A 21 -0.60 5.53 11.40
N CYS A 22 -1.56 5.94 12.23
CA CYS A 22 -2.82 5.21 12.32
C CYS A 22 -3.69 5.48 11.09
N PRO A 23 -4.71 4.65 10.86
CA PRO A 23 -5.56 4.85 9.68
C PRO A 23 -6.19 6.22 9.59
N ALA A 24 -6.63 6.78 10.72
CA ALA A 24 -7.25 8.10 10.70
C ALA A 24 -6.28 9.16 10.17
N THR A 25 -5.03 9.12 10.64
CA THR A 25 -4.02 10.07 10.18
C THR A 25 -3.66 9.82 8.73
N LEU A 26 -3.57 8.56 8.31
CA LEU A 26 -3.31 8.25 6.92
C LEU A 26 -4.39 8.83 6.02
N GLY A 27 -5.64 8.77 6.44
CA GLY A 27 -6.72 9.30 5.66
C GLY A 27 -6.74 10.82 5.59
N THR A 28 -6.50 11.50 6.73
CA THR A 28 -6.62 12.95 6.77
C THR A 28 -5.36 13.68 6.31
N VAL A 29 -4.19 13.10 6.53
CA VAL A 29 -2.93 13.77 6.24
C VAL A 29 -2.30 13.25 4.96
N HIS A 30 -2.39 11.96 4.72
CA HIS A 30 -1.67 11.33 3.61
C HIS A 30 -2.56 10.90 2.46
N GLY A 31 -3.84 11.16 2.55
CA GLY A 31 -4.74 10.92 1.43
C GLY A 31 -5.14 9.47 1.20
N ALA A 32 -4.93 8.60 2.18
CA ALA A 32 -5.39 7.23 2.07
C ALA A 32 -6.92 7.20 2.05
N ARG A 33 -7.49 6.33 1.25
CA ARG A 33 -8.93 6.19 1.17
C ARG A 33 -9.37 4.93 1.87
N PHE A 34 -10.40 5.05 2.68
CA PHE A 34 -10.94 3.92 3.41
C PHE A 34 -12.38 3.70 3.02
N ASP A 35 -12.77 2.43 2.93
CA ASP A 35 -14.09 2.07 2.53
C ASP A 35 -14.52 0.86 3.34
N TYR A 36 -15.84 0.70 3.50
CA TYR A 36 -16.38 -0.46 4.17
C TYR A 36 -17.55 -0.96 3.33
N ARG A 37 -17.45 -2.19 2.85
CA ARG A 37 -18.47 -2.71 1.99
C ARG A 37 -18.56 -4.22 2.16
N ALA A 38 -19.77 -4.73 2.28
CA ALA A 38 -20.01 -6.17 2.37
C ALA A 38 -19.22 -6.82 3.51
N GLY A 39 -19.09 -6.12 4.62
CA GLY A 39 -18.41 -6.66 5.79
C GLY A 39 -16.90 -6.57 5.75
N ALA A 40 -16.33 -5.92 4.75
CA ALA A 40 -14.88 -5.79 4.63
C ALA A 40 -14.46 -4.33 4.63
N TYR A 41 -13.37 -4.06 5.33
CA TYR A 41 -12.73 -2.75 5.30
C TYR A 41 -11.65 -2.74 4.23
N ALA A 42 -11.53 -1.65 3.51
CA ALA A 42 -10.53 -1.52 2.46
C ALA A 42 -9.73 -0.25 2.68
N MET A 43 -8.43 -0.32 2.42
CA MET A 43 -7.56 0.84 2.43
C MET A 43 -6.89 0.95 1.07
N ARG A 44 -7.02 2.12 0.44
CA ARG A 44 -6.40 2.39 -0.86
C ARG A 44 -5.40 3.51 -0.72
N LEU A 45 -4.21 3.26 -1.19
CA LEU A 45 -3.15 4.26 -1.16
C LEU A 45 -2.08 3.84 -2.14
N ALA A 46 -1.57 4.80 -2.90
CA ALA A 46 -0.47 4.56 -3.85
C ALA A 46 -0.76 3.42 -4.82
N GLY A 47 -2.01 3.28 -5.22
CA GLY A 47 -2.41 2.26 -6.19
C GLY A 47 -2.52 0.85 -5.62
N ILE A 48 -2.40 0.69 -4.31
CA ILE A 48 -2.50 -0.60 -3.64
C ILE A 48 -3.78 -0.60 -2.81
N THR A 49 -4.46 -1.74 -2.79
CA THR A 49 -5.64 -1.92 -1.96
C THR A 49 -5.41 -3.06 -0.98
N GLY A 50 -5.62 -2.78 0.29
CA GLY A 50 -5.60 -3.82 1.33
C GLY A 50 -7.00 -3.97 1.90
N THR A 51 -7.44 -5.19 2.12
CA THR A 51 -8.77 -5.45 2.66
C THR A 51 -8.69 -6.37 3.87
N ALA A 52 -9.63 -6.22 4.78
CA ALA A 52 -9.70 -7.07 5.94
C ALA A 52 -11.08 -6.96 6.58
N THR A 53 -11.48 -7.96 7.32
CA THR A 53 -12.78 -7.95 7.99
C THR A 53 -12.68 -7.52 9.44
N MET A 54 -11.47 -7.41 9.97
CA MET A 54 -11.27 -7.16 11.40
C MET A 54 -11.21 -5.67 11.77
N GLY A 55 -11.22 -4.77 10.79
CA GLY A 55 -11.20 -3.35 11.05
C GLY A 55 -10.18 -2.62 10.20
N LEU A 56 -10.08 -1.31 10.42
CA LEU A 56 -9.19 -0.47 9.64
C LEU A 56 -7.72 -0.78 9.89
N GLU A 57 -7.35 -1.13 11.13
CA GLU A 57 -5.97 -1.51 11.40
C GLU A 57 -5.59 -2.78 10.64
N ALA A 58 -6.52 -3.73 10.58
CA ALA A 58 -6.27 -4.95 9.83
C ALA A 58 -6.18 -4.67 8.33
N ALA A 59 -6.98 -3.73 7.84
CA ALA A 59 -6.89 -3.32 6.44
C ALA A 59 -5.53 -2.68 6.15
N LYS A 60 -5.02 -1.88 7.08
CA LYS A 60 -3.69 -1.29 6.96
C LYS A 60 -2.62 -2.38 6.90
N GLU A 61 -2.71 -3.39 7.77
CA GLU A 61 -1.77 -4.51 7.74
C GLU A 61 -1.84 -5.25 6.41
N SER A 62 -3.04 -5.44 5.90
CA SER A 62 -3.22 -6.08 4.61
C SER A 62 -2.59 -5.25 3.49
N TRP A 63 -2.73 -3.93 3.57
CA TRP A 63 -2.12 -3.03 2.61
C TRP A 63 -0.59 -3.16 2.65
N LEU A 64 -0.03 -3.21 3.86
CA LEU A 64 1.42 -3.35 4.01
C LEU A 64 1.92 -4.65 3.38
N ARG A 65 1.21 -5.74 3.61
CA ARG A 65 1.60 -7.02 3.00
C ARG A 65 1.52 -6.97 1.47
N ALA A 66 0.46 -6.36 0.96
CA ALA A 66 0.29 -6.24 -0.48
C ALA A 66 1.38 -5.37 -1.11
N ALA A 67 1.71 -4.27 -0.45
CA ALA A 67 2.75 -3.37 -0.93
C ALA A 67 4.11 -4.05 -0.94
N ARG A 68 4.43 -4.77 0.14
CA ARG A 68 5.71 -5.48 0.20
C ARG A 68 5.80 -6.55 -0.86
N ARG A 69 4.70 -7.26 -1.10
CA ARG A 69 4.65 -8.29 -2.13
C ARG A 69 4.88 -7.70 -3.52
N LYS A 70 4.28 -6.54 -3.79
CA LYS A 70 4.44 -5.89 -5.07
C LYS A 70 5.88 -5.42 -5.29
N ILE A 71 6.50 -4.88 -4.25
CA ILE A 71 7.89 -4.46 -4.32
C ILE A 71 8.80 -5.66 -4.58
N ALA A 72 8.59 -6.74 -3.84
CA ALA A 72 9.41 -7.94 -4.01
C ALA A 72 9.26 -8.51 -5.41
N ARG A 73 8.06 -8.50 -5.95
CA ARG A 73 7.81 -9.00 -7.29
C ARG A 73 8.51 -8.15 -8.34
N ALA A 74 8.48 -6.85 -8.18
CA ALA A 74 9.15 -5.95 -9.12
C ALA A 74 10.67 -6.16 -9.09
N GLU A 75 11.21 -6.37 -7.90
CA GLU A 75 12.64 -6.63 -7.77
C GLU A 75 13.02 -7.96 -8.41
N ASP A 76 12.16 -8.96 -8.24
CA ASP A 76 12.37 -10.26 -8.86
C ASP A 76 12.36 -10.15 -10.38
N ASP A 77 11.38 -9.43 -10.92
CA ASP A 77 11.28 -9.25 -12.37
C ASP A 77 12.50 -8.53 -12.91
N ALA A 78 12.95 -7.51 -12.23
CA ALA A 78 14.14 -6.78 -12.67
C ALA A 78 15.38 -7.68 -12.65
N ARG A 79 15.48 -8.51 -11.63
CA ARG A 79 16.60 -9.42 -11.50
C ARG A 79 16.54 -10.52 -12.55
N GLY A 80 15.35 -11.01 -12.81
CA GLY A 80 15.16 -12.09 -13.77
C GLY A 80 15.40 -11.69 -15.20
N GLN A 81 15.44 -10.37 -15.47
CA GLN A 81 15.66 -9.92 -16.82
C GLN A 81 17.11 -9.68 -17.17
N SER A 82 17.96 -9.80 -16.23
CA SER A 82 19.39 -9.60 -16.51
C SER A 82 20.10 -10.86 -17.03
#